data_f76f62e37b1237bff038563eae26c562
#
_entry.id   f76f62e37b1237bff038563eae26c562
#
_cell.length_a   1.000
_cell.length_b   1.000
_cell.length_c   1.000
_cell.angle_alpha   90.00
_cell.angle_beta   90.00
_cell.angle_gamma   90.00
#
_symmetry.space_group_name_H-M   'P 1'
#
loop_
_entity.id
_entity.type
_entity.pdbx_description
1 polymer ?
#
loop_
_entity_poly.entity_id
_entity_poly.type
_entity_poly.pdbx_seq_one_letter_code
_entity_poly.pdbx_strand_id
1 'polypeptide(L)'
;MSIHVSSPHVSAIHVLSHEVINQIAAGEVVERPAHLVKELVENSIDAKATEIHIGIELGGRYIKITDNGLGIPKNDLILALQRHATSKINKTDDLWSLHTFGFRGEALASAAAVSKLTLTSHPQNQEQAFQIKSDFGIVSDVMPASLEKGTSIYIESLFENVPARLKFLKTDGTENAQVRNAIKAFALSHPHIQFTLQINGQLDLHYKKSDKINSLKRMQEVLDVETVYHQHSKKINYEVDVYFASPHHIQKTSKNIWIFVQDRWIQDRALQAAIMDAYRSLLMHGEYPQCCVRLKCSPELIDVNIHPTKSQIKFQNSSDAFRTVHNALRDGLESAPWLKNDNDQRNQQPERPQSFHASYKSDTSSQPSFAVFESPTLFKTKTNQIESLKALIVDITETTELGFWGSLQILGQLDLTYIVCQKNDRMILVDQHAAHERVAFEKLMKKWKGGYVDMQTYLFPLAIDLSVEKAEALMTKHEDILKMGIDFELLGPSVIGIKSAPLFVKESSLPAVFEKMSHDLVEYGESYRLEKSIADLFATMACHSVIRAGQSLSQNEMKELLISMDEFTMSSFCPHGRPVSIEFTFNQIEKLFGRIP
;
A
#
# COMPACT_ATOMS: atom_id res chain seq x y z
N MET A 1 55.62 -14.97 -43.86
CA MET A 1 54.83 -14.64 -42.64
C MET A 1 53.82 -15.73 -42.42
N SER A 2 54.12 -16.71 -41.58
CA SER A 2 53.27 -17.85 -41.31
C SER A 2 52.36 -17.50 -40.13
N ILE A 3 51.08 -17.44 -40.40
CA ILE A 3 50.04 -17.20 -39.36
C ILE A 3 49.86 -18.53 -38.61
N HIS A 4 50.38 -18.61 -37.38
CA HIS A 4 50.04 -19.67 -36.46
C HIS A 4 48.57 -19.44 -35.97
N VAL A 5 47.65 -20.20 -36.52
CA VAL A 5 46.32 -20.35 -35.98
C VAL A 5 46.44 -21.30 -34.78
N SER A 6 46.38 -20.78 -33.58
CA SER A 6 46.25 -21.58 -32.36
C SER A 6 44.91 -22.28 -32.38
N SER A 7 44.90 -23.59 -32.41
CA SER A 7 43.70 -24.42 -32.24
C SER A 7 43.04 -24.09 -30.91
N PRO A 8 41.67 -24.03 -30.84
CA PRO A 8 40.98 -23.82 -29.59
C PRO A 8 41.25 -24.98 -28.63
N HIS A 9 41.87 -24.70 -27.48
CA HIS A 9 42.01 -25.66 -26.40
C HIS A 9 40.58 -26.04 -25.92
N VAL A 10 40.11 -27.22 -26.31
CA VAL A 10 38.95 -27.87 -25.71
C VAL A 10 39.41 -28.32 -24.33
N SER A 11 38.98 -27.59 -23.29
CA SER A 11 39.22 -28.02 -21.90
C SER A 11 38.49 -29.32 -21.61
N ALA A 12 39.19 -30.35 -21.10
CA ALA A 12 38.61 -31.63 -20.76
C ALA A 12 37.57 -31.46 -19.59
N ILE A 13 36.44 -32.12 -19.72
CA ILE A 13 35.43 -32.19 -18.62
C ILE A 13 36.03 -33.00 -17.48
N HIS A 14 35.98 -32.46 -16.26
CA HIS A 14 36.43 -33.16 -15.04
C HIS A 14 35.45 -32.94 -13.90
N VAL A 15 35.42 -33.86 -12.94
CA VAL A 15 34.62 -33.76 -11.73
C VAL A 15 35.28 -32.76 -10.80
N LEU A 16 34.51 -31.78 -10.35
CA LEU A 16 34.98 -30.75 -9.39
C LEU A 16 35.27 -31.36 -8.02
N SER A 17 36.18 -30.77 -7.27
CA SER A 17 36.41 -31.16 -5.86
C SER A 17 35.14 -30.87 -5.02
N HIS A 18 34.94 -31.63 -3.95
CA HIS A 18 33.82 -31.44 -3.03
C HIS A 18 33.81 -30.01 -2.45
N GLU A 19 34.94 -29.41 -2.24
CA GLU A 19 35.06 -28.02 -1.77
C GLU A 19 34.49 -27.03 -2.77
N VAL A 20 34.88 -27.15 -4.04
CA VAL A 20 34.37 -26.28 -5.13
C VAL A 20 32.89 -26.49 -5.35
N ILE A 21 32.40 -27.75 -5.33
CA ILE A 21 30.97 -28.06 -5.42
C ILE A 21 30.22 -27.40 -4.28
N ASN A 22 30.77 -27.47 -3.05
CA ASN A 22 30.15 -26.87 -1.87
C ASN A 22 30.10 -25.33 -1.96
N GLN A 23 31.15 -24.68 -2.46
CA GLN A 23 31.17 -23.23 -2.66
C GLN A 23 30.20 -22.76 -3.75
N ILE A 24 30.11 -23.48 -4.89
CA ILE A 24 29.17 -23.16 -5.98
C ILE A 24 27.72 -23.27 -5.47
N ALA A 25 27.37 -24.40 -4.88
CA ALA A 25 26.00 -24.63 -4.41
C ALA A 25 25.64 -23.79 -3.18
N ALA A 26 26.61 -23.50 -2.25
CA ALA A 26 26.37 -22.50 -1.20
C ALA A 26 26.08 -21.14 -1.80
N GLY A 27 26.68 -20.90 -2.94
CA GLY A 27 26.47 -19.73 -3.74
C GLY A 27 25.07 -19.55 -4.31
N GLU A 28 24.41 -20.58 -4.66
CA GLU A 28 23.02 -20.54 -5.16
C GLU A 28 22.00 -20.34 -4.03
N VAL A 29 22.35 -20.79 -2.81
CA VAL A 29 21.46 -20.70 -1.64
C VAL A 29 21.65 -19.37 -0.89
N VAL A 30 22.89 -18.93 -0.70
CA VAL A 30 23.25 -17.72 0.05
C VAL A 30 23.87 -16.67 -0.86
N GLU A 31 23.06 -15.80 -1.43
CA GLU A 31 23.53 -14.72 -2.28
C GLU A 31 24.00 -13.49 -1.49
N ARG A 32 23.33 -13.19 -0.39
CA ARG A 32 23.51 -11.98 0.43
C ARG A 32 23.29 -12.28 1.92
N PRO A 33 23.84 -11.44 2.82
CA PRO A 33 23.59 -11.55 4.27
C PRO A 33 22.09 -11.58 4.62
N ALA A 34 21.27 -10.75 3.98
CA ALA A 34 19.83 -10.70 4.23
C ALA A 34 19.11 -12.03 3.90
N HIS A 35 19.54 -12.77 2.86
CA HIS A 35 18.97 -14.09 2.53
C HIS A 35 19.32 -15.11 3.62
N LEU A 36 20.54 -15.07 4.11
CA LEU A 36 20.95 -15.96 5.19
C LEU A 36 20.18 -15.67 6.49
N VAL A 37 20.09 -14.39 6.87
CA VAL A 37 19.27 -13.97 8.03
C VAL A 37 17.83 -14.44 7.87
N LYS A 38 17.25 -14.30 6.69
CA LYS A 38 15.88 -14.76 6.40
C LYS A 38 15.73 -16.26 6.65
N GLU A 39 16.58 -17.10 6.05
CA GLU A 39 16.54 -18.56 6.23
C GLU A 39 16.73 -19.00 7.68
N LEU A 40 17.66 -18.32 8.42
CA LEU A 40 17.90 -18.64 9.83
C LEU A 40 16.73 -18.23 10.74
N VAL A 41 16.11 -17.07 10.46
CA VAL A 41 14.90 -16.64 11.19
C VAL A 41 13.72 -17.56 10.88
N GLU A 42 13.56 -17.99 9.62
CA GLU A 42 12.55 -19.00 9.24
C GLU A 42 12.75 -20.32 10.02
N ASN A 43 14.00 -20.76 10.22
CA ASN A 43 14.29 -21.93 11.03
C ASN A 43 13.92 -21.73 12.52
N SER A 44 14.16 -20.54 13.07
CA SER A 44 13.75 -20.21 14.44
C SER A 44 12.22 -20.18 14.59
N ILE A 45 11.49 -19.67 13.59
CA ILE A 45 10.01 -19.70 13.55
C ILE A 45 9.49 -21.15 13.48
N ASP A 46 10.07 -21.96 12.60
CA ASP A 46 9.73 -23.38 12.47
C ASP A 46 10.01 -24.15 13.78
N ALA A 47 11.08 -23.76 14.53
CA ALA A 47 11.40 -24.27 15.86
C ALA A 47 10.47 -23.74 16.97
N LYS A 48 9.38 -23.03 16.62
CA LYS A 48 8.39 -22.47 17.56
C LYS A 48 8.97 -21.45 18.55
N ALA A 49 9.97 -20.71 18.12
CA ALA A 49 10.49 -19.62 18.92
C ALA A 49 9.43 -18.54 19.15
N THR A 50 9.42 -17.97 20.33
CA THR A 50 8.59 -16.81 20.69
C THR A 50 9.40 -15.52 20.83
N GLU A 51 10.72 -15.66 20.87
CA GLU A 51 11.68 -14.55 20.96
C GLU A 51 12.88 -14.85 20.05
N ILE A 52 13.22 -13.90 19.18
CA ILE A 52 14.33 -14.01 18.24
C ILE A 52 15.16 -12.73 18.31
N HIS A 53 16.44 -12.89 18.64
CA HIS A 53 17.42 -11.81 18.70
C HIS A 53 18.39 -11.92 17.52
N ILE A 54 18.55 -10.86 16.78
CA ILE A 54 19.40 -10.77 15.60
C ILE A 54 20.45 -9.68 15.83
N GLY A 55 21.72 -10.03 15.73
CA GLY A 55 22.85 -9.10 15.74
C GLY A 55 23.56 -9.12 14.39
N ILE A 56 23.90 -7.94 13.85
CA ILE A 56 24.61 -7.80 12.59
C ILE A 56 25.71 -6.77 12.75
N GLU A 57 26.91 -7.10 12.21
CA GLU A 57 28.02 -6.17 12.17
C GLU A 57 28.68 -6.18 10.77
N LEU A 58 29.31 -5.06 10.41
CA LEU A 58 30.01 -4.88 9.13
C LEU A 58 29.17 -5.32 7.92
N GLY A 59 27.92 -4.84 7.83
CA GLY A 59 27.03 -5.15 6.70
C GLY A 59 26.63 -6.62 6.60
N GLY A 60 26.71 -7.37 7.71
CA GLY A 60 26.35 -8.79 7.75
C GLY A 60 27.50 -9.76 7.51
N ARG A 61 28.76 -9.31 7.62
CA ARG A 61 29.91 -10.22 7.68
C ARG A 61 29.92 -11.01 8.99
N TYR A 62 29.36 -10.43 10.04
CA TYR A 62 29.10 -11.05 11.32
C TYR A 62 27.60 -11.06 11.56
N ILE A 63 27.05 -12.23 11.80
CA ILE A 63 25.63 -12.44 12.04
C ILE A 63 25.48 -13.31 13.28
N LYS A 64 24.69 -12.86 14.25
CA LYS A 64 24.31 -13.66 15.41
C LYS A 64 22.80 -13.76 15.48
N ILE A 65 22.25 -14.96 15.50
CA ILE A 65 20.83 -15.19 15.70
C ILE A 65 20.65 -16.12 16.89
N THR A 66 19.84 -15.69 17.85
CA THR A 66 19.53 -16.46 19.05
C THR A 66 18.03 -16.53 19.22
N ASP A 67 17.49 -17.72 19.42
CA ASP A 67 16.07 -17.98 19.62
C ASP A 67 15.85 -18.83 20.89
N ASN A 68 14.63 -18.81 21.40
CA ASN A 68 14.15 -19.61 22.53
C ASN A 68 13.31 -20.82 22.09
N GLY A 69 13.48 -21.30 20.85
CA GLY A 69 12.72 -22.40 20.28
C GLY A 69 13.03 -23.78 20.89
N LEU A 70 12.63 -24.82 20.16
CA LEU A 70 12.77 -26.23 20.61
C LEU A 70 14.23 -26.68 20.78
N GLY A 71 15.17 -26.04 20.08
CA GLY A 71 16.57 -26.46 20.05
C GLY A 71 16.81 -27.68 19.14
N ILE A 72 18.10 -28.02 18.95
CA ILE A 72 18.57 -29.15 18.16
C ILE A 72 19.23 -30.17 19.10
N PRO A 73 18.82 -31.44 19.10
CA PRO A 73 19.42 -32.48 19.91
C PRO A 73 20.92 -32.67 19.61
N LYS A 74 21.69 -33.06 20.63
CA LYS A 74 23.15 -33.30 20.50
C LYS A 74 23.49 -34.16 19.29
N ASN A 75 22.76 -35.25 19.08
CA ASN A 75 23.02 -36.22 18.02
C ASN A 75 22.74 -35.68 16.61
N ASP A 76 21.92 -34.64 16.53
CA ASP A 76 21.50 -34.03 15.25
C ASP A 76 22.36 -32.81 14.88
N LEU A 77 23.24 -32.31 15.76
CA LEU A 77 24.07 -31.15 15.49
C LEU A 77 24.99 -31.32 14.29
N ILE A 78 25.59 -32.52 14.13
CA ILE A 78 26.44 -32.82 12.98
C ILE A 78 25.60 -32.89 11.71
N LEU A 79 24.42 -33.53 11.78
CA LEU A 79 23.50 -33.65 10.66
C LEU A 79 22.96 -32.27 10.21
N ALA A 80 22.74 -31.35 11.16
CA ALA A 80 22.25 -30.00 10.87
C ALA A 80 23.21 -29.19 9.96
N LEU A 81 24.50 -29.54 9.94
CA LEU A 81 25.52 -28.93 9.06
C LEU A 81 25.76 -29.73 7.78
N GLN A 82 25.06 -30.87 7.56
CA GLN A 82 25.14 -31.64 6.34
C GLN A 82 24.07 -31.20 5.32
N ARG A 83 24.41 -31.31 4.04
CA ARG A 83 23.46 -31.03 2.96
C ARG A 83 22.38 -32.09 2.89
N HIS A 84 21.19 -31.66 2.48
CA HIS A 84 20.02 -32.51 2.30
C HIS A 84 19.54 -33.16 3.60
N ALA A 85 20.03 -32.70 4.77
CA ALA A 85 19.54 -33.14 6.07
C ALA A 85 18.42 -32.20 6.55
N THR A 86 17.22 -32.75 6.71
CA THR A 86 16.05 -31.98 7.16
C THR A 86 15.14 -32.84 8.02
N SER A 87 14.54 -32.24 9.03
CA SER A 87 13.49 -32.85 9.87
C SER A 87 12.06 -32.51 9.35
N LYS A 88 11.94 -31.75 8.26
CA LYS A 88 10.68 -31.08 7.87
C LYS A 88 9.89 -31.84 6.81
N ILE A 89 10.54 -32.70 6.02
CA ILE A 89 9.92 -33.56 4.99
C ILE A 89 10.50 -34.96 5.05
N ASN A 90 9.67 -35.96 4.83
CA ASN A 90 10.07 -37.38 4.78
C ASN A 90 9.66 -38.08 3.48
N LYS A 91 8.62 -37.57 2.82
CA LYS A 91 8.03 -38.20 1.61
C LYS A 91 7.83 -37.15 0.52
N THR A 92 7.74 -37.62 -0.72
CA THR A 92 7.48 -36.74 -1.90
C THR A 92 6.16 -35.99 -1.76
N ASP A 93 5.15 -36.61 -1.13
CA ASP A 93 3.83 -35.97 -0.93
C ASP A 93 3.88 -34.78 0.02
N ASP A 94 4.85 -34.74 0.95
CA ASP A 94 5.05 -33.61 1.87
C ASP A 94 5.43 -32.34 1.12
N LEU A 95 5.97 -32.46 -0.11
CA LEU A 95 6.30 -31.29 -0.95
C LEU A 95 5.07 -30.49 -1.42
N TRP A 96 3.92 -31.14 -1.50
CA TRP A 96 2.66 -30.52 -1.93
C TRP A 96 1.86 -29.91 -0.77
N SER A 97 2.20 -30.28 0.47
CA SER A 97 1.53 -29.81 1.69
C SER A 97 2.48 -29.12 2.67
N LEU A 98 3.38 -28.29 2.16
CA LEU A 98 4.40 -27.62 2.98
C LEU A 98 3.76 -26.62 3.97
N HIS A 99 3.84 -26.95 5.27
CA HIS A 99 3.45 -26.07 6.38
C HIS A 99 4.64 -25.35 7.03
N THR A 100 5.88 -25.63 6.57
CA THR A 100 7.12 -25.03 7.06
C THR A 100 7.72 -24.08 6.03
N PHE A 101 8.45 -23.08 6.49
CA PHE A 101 9.14 -22.13 5.60
C PHE A 101 10.32 -22.79 4.88
N GLY A 102 11.14 -23.57 5.58
CA GLY A 102 12.28 -24.29 5.04
C GLY A 102 12.00 -25.79 4.85
N PHE A 103 12.54 -26.41 3.81
CA PHE A 103 12.43 -27.86 3.59
C PHE A 103 13.66 -28.50 2.92
N ARG A 104 14.56 -27.69 2.32
CA ARG A 104 15.70 -28.20 1.52
C ARG A 104 16.87 -28.72 2.34
N GLY A 105 16.99 -28.38 3.62
CA GLY A 105 18.10 -28.80 4.47
C GLY A 105 19.46 -28.28 4.01
N GLU A 106 19.52 -27.08 3.42
CA GLU A 106 20.75 -26.55 2.79
C GLU A 106 21.26 -25.26 3.43
N ALA A 107 20.43 -24.51 4.16
CA ALA A 107 20.78 -23.18 4.65
C ALA A 107 21.98 -23.18 5.62
N LEU A 108 21.96 -24.05 6.64
CA LEU A 108 23.05 -24.15 7.62
C LEU A 108 24.32 -24.74 6.99
N ALA A 109 24.19 -25.78 6.16
CA ALA A 109 25.32 -26.37 5.44
C ALA A 109 25.98 -25.37 4.48
N SER A 110 25.17 -24.58 3.76
CA SER A 110 25.66 -23.53 2.87
C SER A 110 26.36 -22.40 3.65
N ALA A 111 25.78 -21.96 4.79
CA ALA A 111 26.43 -20.99 5.66
C ALA A 111 27.77 -21.50 6.19
N ALA A 112 27.83 -22.75 6.65
CA ALA A 112 29.05 -23.39 7.16
C ALA A 112 30.15 -23.46 6.09
N ALA A 113 29.81 -23.68 4.82
CA ALA A 113 30.77 -23.76 3.72
C ALA A 113 31.42 -22.42 3.36
N VAL A 114 30.76 -21.27 3.63
CA VAL A 114 31.21 -19.93 3.22
C VAL A 114 31.51 -19.00 4.40
N SER A 115 31.58 -19.54 5.61
CA SER A 115 31.86 -18.75 6.83
C SER A 115 32.50 -19.60 7.91
N LYS A 116 32.91 -18.95 8.99
CA LYS A 116 33.16 -19.58 10.29
C LYS A 116 31.86 -19.57 11.06
N LEU A 117 31.31 -20.76 11.32
CA LEU A 117 30.01 -20.90 11.96
C LEU A 117 30.15 -21.61 13.31
N THR A 118 29.52 -21.03 14.33
CA THR A 118 29.35 -21.67 15.64
C THR A 118 27.85 -21.87 15.87
N LEU A 119 27.41 -23.12 15.96
CA LEU A 119 26.05 -23.52 16.28
C LEU A 119 26.01 -24.04 17.71
N THR A 120 25.30 -23.35 18.58
CA THR A 120 25.07 -23.78 19.98
C THR A 120 23.60 -24.04 20.18
N SER A 121 23.24 -25.17 20.76
CA SER A 121 21.84 -25.51 21.01
C SER A 121 21.62 -26.15 22.38
N HIS A 122 20.49 -25.81 22.98
CA HIS A 122 19.99 -26.34 24.23
C HIS A 122 18.52 -26.75 24.06
N PRO A 123 18.25 -28.01 23.71
CA PRO A 123 16.88 -28.50 23.56
C PRO A 123 16.08 -28.42 24.85
N GLN A 124 14.76 -28.25 24.74
CA GLN A 124 13.86 -28.16 25.90
C GLN A 124 13.92 -29.38 26.83
N ASN A 125 14.17 -30.57 26.26
CA ASN A 125 14.18 -31.88 26.93
C ASN A 125 15.59 -32.36 27.35
N GLN A 126 16.62 -31.52 27.21
CA GLN A 126 17.98 -31.85 27.63
C GLN A 126 18.45 -30.92 28.76
N GLU A 127 19.32 -31.41 29.63
CA GLU A 127 19.84 -30.66 30.77
C GLU A 127 21.03 -29.77 30.42
N GLN A 128 21.74 -30.10 29.33
CA GLN A 128 22.97 -29.45 28.92
C GLN A 128 22.92 -28.97 27.47
N ALA A 129 23.50 -27.79 27.25
CA ALA A 129 23.73 -27.26 25.91
C ALA A 129 25.00 -27.88 25.29
N PHE A 130 24.96 -27.96 23.94
CA PHE A 130 26.08 -28.44 23.14
C PHE A 130 26.35 -27.46 22.01
N GLN A 131 27.62 -27.39 21.58
CA GLN A 131 28.03 -26.61 20.40
C GLN A 131 28.84 -27.44 19.44
N ILE A 132 28.77 -27.02 18.18
CA ILE A 132 29.58 -27.49 17.06
C ILE A 132 30.11 -26.30 16.30
N LYS A 133 31.31 -26.38 15.78
CA LYS A 133 31.94 -25.32 14.98
C LYS A 133 32.25 -25.83 13.59
N SER A 134 32.16 -24.94 12.63
CA SER A 134 32.64 -25.16 11.25
C SER A 134 33.56 -24.02 10.85
N ASP A 135 34.73 -24.34 10.33
CA ASP A 135 35.65 -23.39 9.74
C ASP A 135 35.67 -23.64 8.22
N PHE A 136 34.89 -22.82 7.48
CA PHE A 136 34.68 -22.94 6.03
C PHE A 136 34.39 -24.37 5.53
N GLY A 137 33.49 -25.06 6.24
CA GLY A 137 33.06 -26.45 5.90
C GLY A 137 33.79 -27.55 6.65
N ILE A 138 34.88 -27.25 7.38
CA ILE A 138 35.58 -28.20 8.26
C ILE A 138 34.87 -28.22 9.62
N VAL A 139 34.16 -29.30 9.89
CA VAL A 139 33.31 -29.43 11.07
C VAL A 139 34.10 -30.02 12.24
N SER A 140 33.99 -29.44 13.43
CA SER A 140 34.61 -29.92 14.68
C SER A 140 33.78 -31.03 15.37
N ASP A 141 34.33 -31.61 16.40
CA ASP A 141 33.55 -32.46 17.32
C ASP A 141 32.53 -31.61 18.11
N VAL A 142 31.46 -32.27 18.56
CA VAL A 142 30.44 -31.67 19.43
C VAL A 142 30.96 -31.55 20.85
N MET A 143 30.95 -30.34 21.38
CA MET A 143 31.45 -30.02 22.73
C MET A 143 30.32 -29.51 23.63
N PRO A 144 30.41 -29.71 24.94
CA PRO A 144 29.53 -29.07 25.91
C PRO A 144 29.63 -27.53 25.79
N ALA A 145 28.50 -26.84 26.01
CA ALA A 145 28.43 -25.39 25.99
C ALA A 145 27.45 -24.87 27.05
N SER A 146 27.36 -23.55 27.15
CA SER A 146 26.37 -22.88 27.98
C SER A 146 25.48 -22.03 27.08
N LEU A 147 24.18 -22.26 27.16
CA LEU A 147 23.13 -21.49 26.50
C LEU A 147 21.85 -21.69 27.31
N GLU A 148 20.98 -20.69 27.34
CA GLU A 148 19.58 -20.87 27.74
C GLU A 148 18.86 -21.76 26.73
N LYS A 149 17.62 -22.17 27.02
CA LYS A 149 16.86 -23.03 26.09
C LYS A 149 16.71 -22.34 24.73
N GLY A 150 16.90 -23.12 23.66
CA GLY A 150 16.81 -22.64 22.29
C GLY A 150 18.06 -22.89 21.45
N THR A 151 18.29 -22.04 20.46
CA THR A 151 19.42 -22.13 19.52
C THR A 151 20.11 -20.78 19.35
N SER A 152 21.45 -20.80 19.28
CA SER A 152 22.28 -19.64 18.94
C SER A 152 23.21 -20.00 17.79
N ILE A 153 23.14 -19.22 16.71
CA ILE A 153 23.98 -19.35 15.53
C ILE A 153 24.83 -18.10 15.43
N TYR A 154 26.14 -18.27 15.40
CA TYR A 154 27.09 -17.19 15.21
C TYR A 154 27.90 -17.46 13.94
N ILE A 155 27.88 -16.51 13.03
CA ILE A 155 28.54 -16.53 11.73
C ILE A 155 29.57 -15.42 11.69
N GLU A 156 30.79 -15.75 11.36
CA GLU A 156 31.92 -14.84 11.23
C GLU A 156 32.54 -14.97 9.84
N SER A 157 33.12 -13.90 9.36
CA SER A 157 33.88 -13.87 8.09
C SER A 157 33.04 -14.37 6.89
N LEU A 158 31.77 -14.03 6.82
CA LEU A 158 30.90 -14.45 5.73
C LEU A 158 31.49 -14.07 4.35
N PHE A 159 31.63 -15.05 3.46
CA PHE A 159 32.20 -14.97 2.09
C PHE A 159 33.72 -14.68 2.03
N GLU A 160 34.46 -14.77 3.12
CA GLU A 160 35.90 -14.54 3.10
C GLU A 160 36.64 -15.52 2.16
N ASN A 161 36.19 -16.79 2.10
CA ASN A 161 36.72 -17.80 1.19
C ASN A 161 36.12 -17.74 -0.22
N VAL A 162 35.24 -16.75 -0.52
CA VAL A 162 34.61 -16.55 -1.83
C VAL A 162 34.79 -15.07 -2.26
N PRO A 163 36.00 -14.63 -2.64
CA PRO A 163 36.33 -13.23 -2.90
C PRO A 163 35.44 -12.58 -3.98
N ALA A 164 35.00 -13.35 -4.97
CA ALA A 164 34.10 -12.87 -6.01
C ALA A 164 32.78 -12.33 -5.38
N ARG A 165 32.18 -13.07 -4.42
CA ARG A 165 30.95 -12.65 -3.76
C ARG A 165 31.15 -11.46 -2.84
N LEU A 166 32.26 -11.45 -2.10
CA LEU A 166 32.59 -10.32 -1.23
C LEU A 166 32.63 -9.00 -2.01
N LYS A 167 33.11 -9.02 -3.29
CA LYS A 167 33.13 -7.86 -4.18
C LYS A 167 31.74 -7.45 -4.68
N PHE A 168 30.78 -8.35 -4.73
CA PHE A 168 29.40 -8.07 -5.15
C PHE A 168 28.48 -7.60 -4.02
N LEU A 169 28.92 -7.64 -2.77
CA LEU A 169 28.18 -7.03 -1.66
C LEU A 169 28.13 -5.51 -1.88
N LYS A 170 26.98 -4.95 -1.55
CA LYS A 170 26.78 -3.49 -1.56
C LYS A 170 27.40 -2.87 -0.30
N THR A 171 27.20 -1.57 -0.14
CA THR A 171 27.62 -0.88 1.09
C THR A 171 26.92 -1.47 2.32
N ASP A 172 27.57 -1.42 3.48
CA ASP A 172 27.04 -1.92 4.75
C ASP A 172 25.64 -1.34 5.04
N GLY A 173 25.43 -0.05 4.75
CA GLY A 173 24.12 0.58 4.92
C GLY A 173 23.04 -0.05 4.04
N THR A 174 23.38 -0.48 2.81
CA THR A 174 22.43 -1.14 1.90
C THR A 174 22.12 -2.56 2.36
N GLU A 175 23.14 -3.33 2.78
CA GLU A 175 22.92 -4.69 3.29
C GLU A 175 22.12 -4.67 4.60
N ASN A 176 22.44 -3.76 5.52
CA ASN A 176 21.68 -3.56 6.76
C ASN A 176 20.21 -3.18 6.48
N ALA A 177 19.94 -2.35 5.45
CA ALA A 177 18.58 -1.99 5.08
C ALA A 177 17.78 -3.20 4.55
N GLN A 178 18.41 -4.12 3.81
CA GLN A 178 17.76 -5.35 3.36
C GLN A 178 17.41 -6.28 4.52
N VAL A 179 18.33 -6.43 5.49
CA VAL A 179 18.04 -7.20 6.70
C VAL A 179 16.92 -6.56 7.51
N ARG A 180 16.97 -5.23 7.70
CA ARG A 180 15.89 -4.50 8.39
C ARG A 180 14.53 -4.76 7.75
N ASN A 181 14.45 -4.76 6.41
CA ASN A 181 13.21 -5.06 5.69
C ASN A 181 12.76 -6.52 5.89
N ALA A 182 13.67 -7.49 5.91
CA ALA A 182 13.33 -8.88 6.20
C ALA A 182 12.75 -9.05 7.61
N ILE A 183 13.36 -8.40 8.63
CA ILE A 183 12.84 -8.45 10.00
C ILE A 183 11.49 -7.75 10.13
N LYS A 184 11.27 -6.61 9.44
CA LYS A 184 9.95 -5.96 9.34
C LYS A 184 8.89 -6.90 8.75
N ALA A 185 9.24 -7.64 7.68
CA ALA A 185 8.33 -8.61 7.07
C ALA A 185 7.94 -9.73 8.06
N PHE A 186 8.91 -10.30 8.79
CA PHE A 186 8.60 -11.29 9.83
C PHE A 186 7.77 -10.73 10.96
N ALA A 187 8.04 -9.51 11.38
CA ALA A 187 7.27 -8.83 12.43
C ALA A 187 5.81 -8.61 12.01
N LEU A 188 5.55 -8.32 10.73
CA LEU A 188 4.20 -8.19 10.18
C LEU A 188 3.47 -9.54 10.07
N SER A 189 4.16 -10.60 9.61
CA SER A 189 3.55 -11.92 9.44
C SER A 189 3.40 -12.70 10.74
N HIS A 190 4.28 -12.45 11.75
CA HIS A 190 4.32 -13.18 13.02
C HIS A 190 4.23 -12.23 14.23
N PRO A 191 3.09 -11.55 14.45
CA PRO A 191 2.95 -10.59 15.56
C PRO A 191 3.09 -11.22 16.95
N HIS A 192 2.90 -12.54 17.09
CA HIS A 192 3.06 -13.30 18.33
C HIS A 192 4.51 -13.57 18.71
N ILE A 193 5.47 -13.24 17.84
CA ILE A 193 6.92 -13.38 18.09
C ILE A 193 7.52 -12.01 18.39
N GLN A 194 8.41 -11.98 19.39
CA GLN A 194 9.26 -10.83 19.66
C GLN A 194 10.48 -10.87 18.74
N PHE A 195 10.75 -9.74 18.07
CA PHE A 195 11.96 -9.56 17.25
C PHE A 195 12.80 -8.41 17.78
N THR A 196 14.09 -8.66 17.96
CA THR A 196 15.07 -7.64 18.31
C THR A 196 16.20 -7.65 17.31
N LEU A 197 16.45 -6.52 16.64
CA LEU A 197 17.56 -6.33 15.72
C LEU A 197 18.56 -5.35 16.32
N GLN A 198 19.83 -5.75 16.39
CA GLN A 198 20.95 -4.90 16.73
C GLN A 198 21.87 -4.78 15.50
N ILE A 199 22.32 -3.57 15.20
CA ILE A 199 23.28 -3.30 14.14
C ILE A 199 24.50 -2.61 14.74
N ASN A 200 25.69 -3.21 14.56
CA ASN A 200 26.94 -2.76 15.15
C ASN A 200 26.82 -2.50 16.67
N GLY A 201 26.16 -3.42 17.38
CA GLY A 201 25.97 -3.35 18.83
C GLY A 201 24.89 -2.38 19.32
N GLN A 202 24.27 -1.60 18.42
CA GLN A 202 23.19 -0.67 18.77
C GLN A 202 21.82 -1.25 18.44
N LEU A 203 20.84 -1.02 19.32
CA LEU A 203 19.46 -1.42 19.07
C LEU A 203 18.88 -0.63 17.89
N ASP A 204 18.43 -1.35 16.87
CA ASP A 204 17.84 -0.78 15.66
C ASP A 204 16.32 -1.00 15.57
N LEU A 205 15.86 -2.23 15.81
CA LEU A 205 14.43 -2.57 15.83
C LEU A 205 14.10 -3.41 17.08
N HIS A 206 12.96 -3.13 17.69
CA HIS A 206 12.43 -3.93 18.78
C HIS A 206 10.91 -4.05 18.71
N TYR A 207 10.41 -5.21 18.35
CA TYR A 207 9.00 -5.51 18.23
C TYR A 207 8.59 -6.51 19.33
N LYS A 208 7.84 -6.04 20.34
CA LYS A 208 7.37 -6.87 21.44
C LYS A 208 6.30 -7.86 20.96
N LYS A 209 6.29 -9.09 21.49
CA LYS A 209 5.23 -10.07 21.19
C LYS A 209 3.85 -9.51 21.51
N SER A 210 2.86 -9.88 20.70
CA SER A 210 1.46 -9.56 20.90
C SER A 210 0.64 -10.83 21.03
N ASP A 211 -0.27 -10.89 22.00
CA ASP A 211 -1.16 -12.04 22.22
C ASP A 211 -2.25 -12.17 21.16
N LYS A 212 -2.46 -11.15 20.35
CA LYS A 212 -3.45 -11.14 19.27
C LYS A 212 -2.77 -11.35 17.91
N ILE A 213 -3.21 -12.37 17.17
CA ILE A 213 -2.69 -12.73 15.84
C ILE A 213 -2.74 -11.55 14.86
N ASN A 214 -3.76 -10.68 14.96
CA ASN A 214 -3.94 -9.49 14.13
C ASN A 214 -3.74 -8.22 14.95
N SER A 215 -2.54 -8.01 15.47
CA SER A 215 -2.26 -6.83 16.27
C SER A 215 -2.13 -5.57 15.40
N LEU A 216 -3.15 -4.72 15.43
CA LEU A 216 -3.10 -3.39 14.80
C LEU A 216 -1.90 -2.57 15.29
N LYS A 217 -1.55 -2.73 16.58
CA LYS A 217 -0.39 -2.05 17.14
C LYS A 217 0.92 -2.44 16.44
N ARG A 218 1.12 -3.74 16.13
CA ARG A 218 2.29 -4.20 15.37
C ARG A 218 2.31 -3.60 13.96
N MET A 219 1.14 -3.48 13.32
CA MET A 219 1.03 -2.82 12.00
C MET A 219 1.38 -1.33 12.10
N GLN A 220 0.90 -0.63 13.13
CA GLN A 220 1.27 0.78 13.39
C GLN A 220 2.78 0.94 13.58
N GLU A 221 3.39 0.11 14.43
CA GLU A 221 4.84 0.14 14.70
C GLU A 221 5.69 -0.10 13.45
N VAL A 222 5.32 -1.05 12.60
CA VAL A 222 6.11 -1.40 11.40
C VAL A 222 5.87 -0.44 10.24
N LEU A 223 4.62 0.01 10.04
CA LEU A 223 4.27 0.97 9.01
C LEU A 223 4.66 2.40 9.40
N ASP A 224 4.98 2.64 10.68
CA ASP A 224 5.35 3.95 11.22
C ASP A 224 4.23 4.98 11.01
N VAL A 225 3.03 4.63 11.47
CA VAL A 225 1.82 5.46 11.39
C VAL A 225 1.03 5.41 12.69
N GLU A 226 0.37 6.51 13.04
CA GLU A 226 -0.43 6.61 14.26
C GLU A 226 -1.69 5.73 14.20
N THR A 227 -2.32 5.66 13.03
CA THR A 227 -3.57 4.93 12.85
C THR A 227 -3.50 3.98 11.65
N VAL A 228 -3.90 2.73 11.88
CA VAL A 228 -4.04 1.70 10.86
C VAL A 228 -5.48 1.23 10.86
N TYR A 229 -6.07 1.15 9.69
CA TYR A 229 -7.40 0.60 9.45
C TYR A 229 -7.28 -0.83 8.96
N HIS A 230 -8.30 -1.63 9.22
CA HIS A 230 -8.33 -3.04 8.84
C HIS A 230 -9.64 -3.36 8.12
N GLN A 231 -9.53 -4.07 7.01
CA GLN A 231 -10.65 -4.64 6.28
C GLN A 231 -10.37 -6.11 6.01
N HIS A 232 -11.37 -6.94 6.29
CA HIS A 232 -11.37 -8.36 5.99
C HIS A 232 -12.37 -8.67 4.88
N SER A 233 -11.98 -9.52 3.93
CA SER A 233 -12.88 -10.01 2.88
C SER A 233 -12.61 -11.49 2.63
N LYS A 234 -13.68 -12.27 2.53
CA LYS A 234 -13.61 -13.70 2.24
C LYS A 234 -14.46 -14.03 1.03
N LYS A 235 -13.85 -14.67 0.04
CA LYS A 235 -14.49 -15.23 -1.15
C LYS A 235 -14.25 -16.74 -1.20
N ILE A 236 -14.86 -17.43 -2.15
CA ILE A 236 -14.81 -18.91 -2.25
C ILE A 236 -13.36 -19.44 -2.19
N ASN A 237 -12.44 -18.81 -2.92
CA ASN A 237 -11.07 -19.31 -3.10
C ASN A 237 -10.01 -18.47 -2.36
N TYR A 238 -10.36 -17.29 -1.88
CA TYR A 238 -9.43 -16.33 -1.33
C TYR A 238 -9.99 -15.68 -0.06
N GLU A 239 -9.12 -15.53 0.92
CA GLU A 239 -9.37 -14.75 2.13
C GLU A 239 -8.29 -13.69 2.22
N VAL A 240 -8.68 -12.43 2.39
CA VAL A 240 -7.74 -11.30 2.39
C VAL A 240 -7.98 -10.41 3.60
N ASP A 241 -6.91 -10.10 4.30
CA ASP A 241 -6.84 -9.05 5.32
C ASP A 241 -6.00 -7.91 4.77
N VAL A 242 -6.56 -6.71 4.74
CA VAL A 242 -5.83 -5.50 4.35
C VAL A 242 -5.72 -4.57 5.53
N TYR A 243 -4.51 -4.11 5.80
CA TYR A 243 -4.19 -3.12 6.81
C TYR A 243 -3.63 -1.90 6.08
N PHE A 244 -4.16 -0.72 6.34
CA PHE A 244 -3.82 0.45 5.55
C PHE A 244 -3.88 1.73 6.39
N ALA A 245 -3.00 2.67 6.07
CA ALA A 245 -3.01 4.00 6.64
C ALA A 245 -3.91 4.95 5.85
N SER A 246 -4.24 6.08 6.44
CA SER A 246 -4.92 7.16 5.72
C SER A 246 -4.11 7.58 4.48
N PRO A 247 -4.78 7.93 3.35
CA PRO A 247 -4.12 8.44 2.15
C PRO A 247 -3.28 9.71 2.35
N HIS A 248 -3.38 10.36 3.50
CA HIS A 248 -2.50 11.48 3.87
C HIS A 248 -1.07 11.03 4.25
N HIS A 249 -0.88 9.75 4.62
CA HIS A 249 0.43 9.16 4.91
C HIS A 249 1.05 8.56 3.64
N ILE A 250 1.58 9.43 2.78
CA ILE A 250 2.19 9.03 1.50
C ILE A 250 3.67 8.72 1.63
N GLN A 251 4.16 7.87 0.72
CA GLN A 251 5.58 7.58 0.55
C GLN A 251 6.01 7.90 -0.89
N LYS A 252 7.28 8.28 -1.07
CA LYS A 252 7.86 8.49 -2.42
C LYS A 252 8.36 7.20 -3.07
N THR A 253 8.25 6.08 -2.37
CA THR A 253 8.67 4.75 -2.86
C THR A 253 7.70 3.68 -2.39
N SER A 254 7.62 2.57 -3.13
CA SER A 254 6.76 1.43 -2.80
C SER A 254 7.25 0.55 -1.63
N LYS A 255 8.27 0.98 -0.90
CA LYS A 255 8.92 0.17 0.17
C LYS A 255 7.98 -0.18 1.34
N ASN A 256 6.93 0.59 1.56
CA ASN A 256 5.94 0.36 2.62
C ASN A 256 4.66 -0.31 2.12
N ILE A 257 4.69 -0.88 0.93
CA ILE A 257 3.66 -1.80 0.44
C ILE A 257 4.11 -3.22 0.74
N TRP A 258 3.45 -3.85 1.71
CA TRP A 258 3.77 -5.20 2.15
C TRP A 258 2.72 -6.18 1.64
N ILE A 259 3.16 -7.23 0.94
CA ILE A 259 2.26 -8.24 0.37
C ILE A 259 2.68 -9.61 0.90
N PHE A 260 1.74 -10.28 1.54
CA PHE A 260 1.92 -11.63 2.05
C PHE A 260 0.93 -12.59 1.39
N VAL A 261 1.44 -13.74 0.95
CA VAL A 261 0.62 -14.86 0.49
C VAL A 261 1.01 -16.10 1.30
N GLN A 262 0.04 -16.71 1.97
CA GLN A 262 0.29 -17.82 2.92
C GLN A 262 1.37 -17.47 3.95
N ASP A 263 1.27 -16.27 4.53
CA ASP A 263 2.20 -15.67 5.50
C ASP A 263 3.66 -15.47 4.99
N ARG A 264 3.90 -15.68 3.69
CA ARG A 264 5.19 -15.42 3.02
C ARG A 264 5.21 -14.04 2.39
N TRP A 265 6.22 -13.26 2.71
CA TRP A 265 6.45 -11.96 2.06
C TRP A 265 6.86 -12.17 0.60
N ILE A 266 6.10 -11.60 -0.31
CA ILE A 266 6.33 -11.70 -1.75
C ILE A 266 6.46 -10.33 -2.41
N GLN A 267 7.09 -10.31 -3.58
CA GLN A 267 7.13 -9.18 -4.48
C GLN A 267 6.40 -9.57 -5.77
N ASP A 268 5.13 -9.20 -5.86
CA ASP A 268 4.29 -9.49 -7.02
C ASP A 268 3.80 -8.20 -7.66
N ARG A 269 4.09 -8.02 -8.96
CA ARG A 269 3.76 -6.81 -9.70
C ARG A 269 2.25 -6.66 -9.90
N ALA A 270 1.53 -7.77 -10.09
CA ALA A 270 0.10 -7.73 -10.33
C ALA A 270 -0.66 -7.33 -9.05
N LEU A 271 -0.29 -7.89 -7.91
CA LEU A 271 -0.88 -7.51 -6.62
C LEU A 271 -0.50 -6.08 -6.21
N GLN A 272 0.75 -5.65 -6.49
CA GLN A 272 1.15 -4.26 -6.27
C GLN A 272 0.33 -3.32 -7.16
N ALA A 273 0.09 -3.68 -8.43
CA ALA A 273 -0.78 -2.91 -9.31
C ALA A 273 -2.23 -2.86 -8.80
N ALA A 274 -2.75 -3.96 -8.23
CA ALA A 274 -4.08 -3.98 -7.61
C ALA A 274 -4.20 -2.99 -6.45
N ILE A 275 -3.16 -2.93 -5.60
CA ILE A 275 -3.09 -1.98 -4.49
C ILE A 275 -3.06 -0.55 -5.02
N MET A 276 -2.15 -0.25 -5.95
CA MET A 276 -2.03 1.10 -6.53
C MET A 276 -3.30 1.54 -7.23
N ASP A 277 -3.99 0.62 -7.87
CA ASP A 277 -5.25 0.91 -8.54
C ASP A 277 -6.40 1.20 -7.57
N ALA A 278 -6.48 0.47 -6.45
CA ALA A 278 -7.44 0.76 -5.39
C ALA A 278 -7.27 2.17 -4.79
N TYR A 279 -6.03 2.66 -4.71
CA TYR A 279 -5.69 4.01 -4.24
C TYR A 279 -5.70 5.09 -5.32
N ARG A 280 -5.97 4.77 -6.57
CA ARG A 280 -5.75 5.62 -7.73
C ARG A 280 -6.31 7.03 -7.60
N SER A 281 -7.55 7.16 -7.10
CA SER A 281 -8.22 8.46 -6.91
C SER A 281 -7.82 9.17 -5.62
N LEU A 282 -6.86 8.63 -4.86
CA LEU A 282 -6.46 9.10 -3.54
C LEU A 282 -4.97 9.52 -3.48
N LEU A 283 -4.16 9.13 -4.48
CA LEU A 283 -2.73 9.39 -4.52
C LEU A 283 -2.33 10.06 -5.83
N MET A 284 -1.37 10.96 -5.76
CA MET A 284 -0.77 11.58 -6.95
C MET A 284 0.21 10.63 -7.65
N HIS A 285 0.56 10.95 -8.88
CA HIS A 285 1.58 10.19 -9.61
C HIS A 285 2.93 10.19 -8.86
N GLY A 286 3.51 9.00 -8.69
CA GLY A 286 4.77 8.81 -7.95
C GLY A 286 4.61 8.75 -6.44
N GLU A 287 3.40 8.75 -5.92
CA GLU A 287 3.09 8.52 -4.51
C GLU A 287 2.64 7.08 -4.28
N TYR A 288 3.01 6.56 -3.11
CA TYR A 288 2.73 5.18 -2.72
C TYR A 288 2.06 5.14 -1.35
N PRO A 289 1.07 4.24 -1.17
CA PRO A 289 0.40 4.09 0.13
C PRO A 289 1.28 3.30 1.11
N GLN A 290 0.93 3.39 2.38
CA GLN A 290 1.45 2.52 3.42
C GLN A 290 0.38 1.47 3.74
N CYS A 291 0.65 0.22 3.38
CA CYS A 291 -0.32 -0.85 3.58
C CYS A 291 0.35 -2.22 3.70
N CYS A 292 -0.37 -3.14 4.32
CA CYS A 292 -0.02 -4.55 4.42
C CYS A 292 -1.22 -5.39 3.96
N VAL A 293 -1.02 -6.21 2.96
CA VAL A 293 -2.03 -7.13 2.40
C VAL A 293 -1.61 -8.56 2.73
N ARG A 294 -2.51 -9.32 3.35
CA ARG A 294 -2.32 -10.73 3.66
C ARG A 294 -3.38 -11.53 2.91
N LEU A 295 -2.95 -12.28 1.90
CA LEU A 295 -3.80 -13.11 1.06
C LEU A 295 -3.62 -14.58 1.44
N LYS A 296 -4.71 -15.25 1.75
CA LYS A 296 -4.78 -16.69 1.93
C LYS A 296 -5.60 -17.31 0.82
N CYS A 297 -5.19 -18.47 0.33
CA CYS A 297 -5.90 -19.21 -0.70
C CYS A 297 -5.62 -20.70 -0.54
N SER A 298 -6.37 -21.54 -1.25
CA SER A 298 -6.07 -22.97 -1.30
C SER A 298 -4.69 -23.22 -1.91
N PRO A 299 -3.87 -24.14 -1.36
CA PRO A 299 -2.53 -24.41 -1.86
C PRO A 299 -2.49 -24.78 -3.35
N GLU A 300 -3.54 -25.39 -3.87
CA GLU A 300 -3.69 -25.79 -5.27
C GLU A 300 -3.74 -24.62 -6.25
N LEU A 301 -4.06 -23.42 -5.77
CA LEU A 301 -4.21 -22.22 -6.60
C LEU A 301 -2.90 -21.45 -6.79
N ILE A 302 -1.83 -21.87 -6.11
CA ILE A 302 -0.55 -21.20 -6.14
C ILE A 302 0.61 -22.17 -6.32
N ASP A 303 1.60 -21.77 -7.12
CA ASP A 303 2.91 -22.41 -7.16
C ASP A 303 3.91 -21.50 -6.45
N VAL A 304 4.49 -21.99 -5.35
CA VAL A 304 5.45 -21.28 -4.49
C VAL A 304 6.89 -21.63 -4.87
N ASN A 305 7.12 -22.70 -5.65
CA ASN A 305 8.46 -23.22 -5.93
C ASN A 305 9.06 -22.69 -7.24
N ILE A 306 8.87 -21.42 -7.54
CA ILE A 306 9.33 -20.79 -8.80
C ILE A 306 10.72 -20.19 -8.69
N HIS A 307 11.09 -19.68 -7.52
CA HIS A 307 12.37 -18.97 -7.30
C HIS A 307 13.09 -19.54 -6.07
N PRO A 308 14.44 -19.65 -6.08
CA PRO A 308 15.21 -20.13 -4.93
C PRO A 308 14.90 -19.41 -3.62
N THR A 309 14.73 -18.08 -3.68
CA THR A 309 14.41 -17.25 -2.50
C THR A 309 12.93 -17.25 -2.13
N LYS A 310 12.08 -17.98 -2.88
CA LYS A 310 10.62 -18.06 -2.66
C LYS A 310 9.92 -16.70 -2.55
N SER A 311 10.51 -15.67 -3.16
CA SER A 311 9.99 -14.29 -3.15
C SER A 311 8.96 -14.04 -4.26
N GLN A 312 8.73 -14.99 -5.15
CA GLN A 312 7.77 -14.94 -6.24
C GLN A 312 6.82 -16.13 -6.16
N ILE A 313 5.57 -15.89 -6.49
CA ILE A 313 4.52 -16.91 -6.51
C ILE A 313 3.80 -16.81 -7.86
N LYS A 314 3.39 -17.93 -8.41
CA LYS A 314 2.52 -17.95 -9.59
C LYS A 314 1.12 -18.38 -9.18
N PHE A 315 0.16 -17.55 -9.46
CA PHE A 315 -1.25 -17.86 -9.27
C PHE A 315 -1.78 -18.64 -10.48
N GLN A 316 -2.63 -19.62 -10.25
CA GLN A 316 -3.36 -20.31 -11.31
C GLN A 316 -4.24 -19.31 -12.08
N ASN A 317 -4.88 -18.39 -11.35
CA ASN A 317 -5.63 -17.27 -11.92
C ASN A 317 -5.20 -15.95 -11.22
N SER A 318 -4.29 -15.23 -11.85
CA SER A 318 -3.78 -13.94 -11.32
C SER A 318 -4.86 -12.84 -11.32
N SER A 319 -5.84 -12.90 -12.24
CA SER A 319 -6.93 -11.91 -12.30
C SER A 319 -7.85 -12.00 -11.10
N ASP A 320 -8.11 -13.21 -10.56
CA ASP A 320 -8.94 -13.39 -9.37
C ASP A 320 -8.24 -12.90 -8.10
N ALA A 321 -6.94 -13.17 -7.96
CA ALA A 321 -6.13 -12.65 -6.86
C ALA A 321 -6.09 -11.12 -6.89
N PHE A 322 -5.86 -10.55 -8.08
CA PHE A 322 -5.87 -9.10 -8.31
C PHE A 322 -7.21 -8.48 -7.87
N ARG A 323 -8.35 -8.99 -8.41
CA ARG A 323 -9.69 -8.46 -8.09
C ARG A 323 -10.04 -8.59 -6.61
N THR A 324 -9.59 -9.66 -5.96
CA THR A 324 -9.87 -9.87 -4.54
C THR A 324 -9.15 -8.83 -3.68
N VAL A 325 -7.86 -8.59 -3.93
CA VAL A 325 -7.07 -7.60 -3.20
C VAL A 325 -7.57 -6.19 -3.49
N HIS A 326 -7.79 -5.85 -4.77
CA HIS A 326 -8.31 -4.55 -5.19
C HIS A 326 -9.64 -4.21 -4.50
N ASN A 327 -10.63 -5.11 -4.58
CA ASN A 327 -11.96 -4.86 -4.02
C ASN A 327 -11.92 -4.76 -2.50
N ALA A 328 -11.18 -5.66 -1.81
CA ALA A 328 -11.08 -5.60 -0.36
C ALA A 328 -10.46 -4.27 0.12
N LEU A 329 -9.44 -3.80 -0.58
CA LEU A 329 -8.79 -2.53 -0.26
C LEU A 329 -9.70 -1.34 -0.58
N ARG A 330 -10.41 -1.40 -1.72
CA ARG A 330 -11.37 -0.36 -2.12
C ARG A 330 -12.53 -0.25 -1.14
N ASP A 331 -13.14 -1.37 -0.75
CA ASP A 331 -14.21 -1.43 0.25
C ASP A 331 -13.74 -0.85 1.60
N GLY A 332 -12.50 -1.17 2.00
CA GLY A 332 -11.87 -0.64 3.20
C GLY A 332 -11.68 0.88 3.14
N LEU A 333 -11.17 1.39 2.02
CA LEU A 333 -10.96 2.82 1.80
C LEU A 333 -12.29 3.59 1.78
N GLU A 334 -13.33 3.05 1.14
CA GLU A 334 -14.67 3.67 1.06
C GLU A 334 -15.42 3.64 2.40
N SER A 335 -15.12 2.67 3.27
CA SER A 335 -15.72 2.56 4.60
C SER A 335 -14.95 3.29 5.71
N ALA A 336 -13.77 3.82 5.40
CA ALA A 336 -12.86 4.36 6.41
C ALA A 336 -13.38 5.66 7.07
N PRO A 337 -13.08 5.89 8.35
CA PRO A 337 -13.65 7.00 9.14
C PRO A 337 -13.34 8.40 8.63
N TRP A 338 -12.22 8.59 7.92
CA TRP A 338 -11.91 9.90 7.31
C TRP A 338 -12.87 10.31 6.18
N LEU A 339 -13.69 9.36 5.72
CA LEU A 339 -14.78 9.60 4.75
C LEU A 339 -16.15 9.66 5.43
N LYS A 340 -16.25 9.23 6.70
CA LYS A 340 -17.49 9.24 7.48
C LYS A 340 -17.46 10.37 8.50
N ASN A 341 -18.59 11.02 8.70
CA ASN A 341 -18.77 12.12 9.63
C ASN A 341 -18.48 11.74 11.08
N ASP A 342 -17.90 12.69 11.85
CA ASP A 342 -17.63 12.64 13.30
C ASP A 342 -18.88 12.43 14.21
N ASN A 343 -20.07 12.23 13.66
CA ASN A 343 -21.29 12.10 14.45
C ASN A 343 -21.42 10.77 15.21
N ASP A 344 -20.71 9.71 14.81
CA ASP A 344 -20.80 8.40 15.47
C ASP A 344 -19.88 8.22 16.70
N GLN A 345 -18.94 9.14 16.94
CA GLN A 345 -18.02 9.03 18.09
C GLN A 345 -18.52 9.68 19.39
N ARG A 346 -19.68 10.33 19.41
CA ARG A 346 -20.21 11.02 20.61
C ARG A 346 -20.77 10.10 21.70
N ASN A 347 -20.92 8.80 21.47
CA ASN A 347 -21.49 7.88 22.47
C ASN A 347 -20.46 7.20 23.40
N GLN A 348 -19.18 7.58 23.36
CA GLN A 348 -18.15 7.06 24.26
C GLN A 348 -17.21 8.17 24.77
N GLN A 349 -17.74 9.16 25.47
CA GLN A 349 -16.89 10.05 26.27
C GLN A 349 -17.16 9.84 27.75
N PRO A 350 -16.10 9.69 28.60
CA PRO A 350 -16.26 9.74 30.04
C PRO A 350 -16.62 11.17 30.50
N GLU A 351 -17.47 11.24 31.52
CA GLU A 351 -17.98 12.46 32.12
C GLU A 351 -16.86 13.49 32.43
N ARG A 352 -17.03 14.70 31.94
CA ARG A 352 -16.16 15.85 32.25
C ARG A 352 -16.42 16.35 33.67
N PRO A 353 -15.37 16.71 34.44
CA PRO A 353 -15.55 17.44 35.69
C PRO A 353 -16.12 18.85 35.42
N GLN A 354 -17.08 19.24 36.24
CA GLN A 354 -17.78 20.53 36.18
C GLN A 354 -16.78 21.70 36.26
N SER A 355 -16.84 22.60 35.29
CA SER A 355 -16.08 23.85 35.27
C SER A 355 -16.72 24.89 36.16
N PHE A 356 -15.91 25.52 37.03
CA PHE A 356 -16.26 26.66 37.83
C PHE A 356 -16.55 27.88 36.95
N HIS A 357 -17.78 28.44 37.09
CA HIS A 357 -18.13 29.72 36.55
C HIS A 357 -17.52 30.84 37.40
N ALA A 358 -16.58 31.58 36.82
CA ALA A 358 -16.17 32.89 37.33
C ALA A 358 -17.00 33.97 36.63
N SER A 359 -17.92 34.62 37.36
CA SER A 359 -18.70 35.76 36.92
C SER A 359 -17.83 37.01 36.95
N TYR A 360 -17.55 37.59 35.77
CA TYR A 360 -17.03 38.94 35.66
C TYR A 360 -18.20 39.94 35.50
N LYS A 361 -18.31 40.87 36.45
CA LYS A 361 -19.19 42.03 36.38
C LYS A 361 -18.63 43.03 35.34
N SER A 362 -19.48 43.45 34.43
CA SER A 362 -19.21 44.55 33.50
C SER A 362 -19.56 45.90 34.15
N ASP A 363 -18.60 46.80 34.27
CA ASP A 363 -18.85 48.19 34.49
C ASP A 363 -18.84 48.98 33.17
N THR A 364 -19.89 49.77 33.06
CA THR A 364 -20.22 50.71 31.99
C THR A 364 -19.25 51.89 31.92
N SER A 365 -18.81 52.32 30.71
CA SER A 365 -19.00 53.71 30.26
C SER A 365 -18.33 54.01 28.92
N SER A 366 -19.04 54.84 28.15
CA SER A 366 -18.63 55.78 27.09
C SER A 366 -18.50 55.27 25.66
N GLN A 367 -19.54 55.62 24.89
CA GLN A 367 -19.55 55.74 23.43
C GLN A 367 -18.73 56.96 22.96
N PRO A 368 -18.24 56.93 21.71
CA PRO A 368 -18.41 58.09 20.84
C PRO A 368 -19.19 57.76 19.57
N SER A 369 -20.12 58.65 19.32
CA SER A 369 -20.97 58.79 18.15
C SER A 369 -20.18 59.04 16.87
N PHE A 370 -20.50 58.33 15.79
CA PHE A 370 -20.17 58.74 14.43
C PHE A 370 -21.45 58.94 13.62
N ALA A 371 -21.43 60.06 12.87
CA ALA A 371 -22.53 60.65 12.16
C ALA A 371 -23.08 59.81 11.01
N VAL A 372 -24.39 59.82 10.92
CA VAL A 372 -25.19 59.32 9.80
C VAL A 372 -25.09 60.29 8.64
N PHE A 373 -24.70 59.80 7.45
CA PHE A 373 -24.94 60.51 6.19
C PHE A 373 -26.23 59.91 5.57
N GLU A 374 -27.25 60.76 5.49
CA GLU A 374 -28.48 60.52 4.74
C GLU A 374 -28.21 60.65 3.23
N SER A 375 -28.76 59.73 2.45
CA SER A 375 -28.95 59.87 1.01
C SER A 375 -30.38 59.47 0.61
N PRO A 376 -30.93 60.09 -0.44
CA PRO A 376 -32.34 60.42 -0.49
C PRO A 376 -33.23 59.32 -1.07
N THR A 377 -34.43 59.31 -0.53
CA THR A 377 -35.64 58.61 -0.99
C THR A 377 -36.00 58.88 -2.43
N LEU A 378 -36.29 57.79 -3.20
CA LEU A 378 -37.31 57.80 -4.24
C LEU A 378 -37.70 56.35 -4.63
N PHE A 379 -38.87 55.98 -4.29
CA PHE A 379 -39.95 55.23 -4.93
C PHE A 379 -40.81 54.44 -3.92
N LYS A 380 -41.96 55.02 -3.65
CA LYS A 380 -43.11 54.35 -3.05
C LYS A 380 -43.71 53.44 -4.11
N THR A 381 -43.79 52.16 -3.89
CA THR A 381 -44.71 51.26 -4.58
C THR A 381 -45.46 50.37 -3.59
N LYS A 382 -46.73 50.37 -3.78
CA LYS A 382 -47.87 49.83 -3.04
C LYS A 382 -47.64 48.47 -2.38
N THR A 383 -47.80 48.46 -1.08
CA THR A 383 -48.08 47.35 -0.19
C THR A 383 -49.53 46.85 -0.44
N ASN A 384 -49.72 45.75 -1.13
CA ASN A 384 -51.00 44.97 -1.10
C ASN A 384 -50.92 43.63 -1.87
N GLN A 385 -49.77 43.00 -2.01
CA GLN A 385 -49.67 41.64 -2.60
C GLN A 385 -48.75 40.68 -1.83
N ILE A 386 -48.37 40.98 -0.59
CA ILE A 386 -47.42 40.15 0.18
C ILE A 386 -48.17 39.14 1.13
N GLU A 387 -49.48 39.35 1.37
CA GLU A 387 -50.21 38.43 2.25
C GLU A 387 -50.72 37.13 1.57
N SER A 388 -50.81 37.11 0.26
CA SER A 388 -51.21 35.88 -0.47
C SER A 388 -50.09 34.90 -0.85
N LEU A 389 -48.82 35.29 -0.64
CA LEU A 389 -47.64 34.41 -0.85
C LEU A 389 -47.16 33.72 0.43
N LYS A 390 -47.63 34.14 1.61
CA LYS A 390 -47.30 33.46 2.88
C LYS A 390 -48.09 32.18 3.15
N ALA A 391 -49.12 31.90 2.37
CA ALA A 391 -49.96 30.71 2.51
C ALA A 391 -49.55 29.54 1.60
N LEU A 392 -48.46 29.66 0.84
CA LEU A 392 -47.92 28.60 -0.05
C LEU A 392 -46.51 28.17 0.33
N ILE A 393 -45.98 28.62 1.47
CA ILE A 393 -44.83 27.98 2.09
C ILE A 393 -45.37 26.90 3.02
N VAL A 394 -45.88 25.83 2.40
CA VAL A 394 -46.07 24.56 3.06
C VAL A 394 -44.70 24.02 3.41
N ASP A 395 -44.52 23.76 4.69
CA ASP A 395 -43.44 23.00 5.30
C ASP A 395 -42.86 21.94 4.37
N ILE A 396 -41.74 22.25 3.73
CA ILE A 396 -40.76 21.25 3.32
C ILE A 396 -39.57 21.43 4.28
N THR A 397 -39.80 21.14 5.55
CA THR A 397 -38.77 20.72 6.47
C THR A 397 -38.60 19.21 6.30
N GLU A 398 -38.19 18.73 5.12
CA GLU A 398 -37.34 17.57 5.08
C GLU A 398 -36.01 18.02 5.72
N THR A 399 -35.83 17.67 6.99
CA THR A 399 -34.54 17.66 7.65
C THR A 399 -33.68 16.59 6.96
N THR A 400 -33.17 16.90 5.77
CA THR A 400 -32.02 16.20 5.23
C THR A 400 -30.89 16.45 6.21
N GLU A 401 -30.49 15.41 6.95
CA GLU A 401 -29.29 15.48 7.79
C GLU A 401 -28.14 15.89 6.88
N LEU A 402 -27.63 17.11 7.08
CA LEU A 402 -26.48 17.63 6.32
C LEU A 402 -25.27 16.75 6.65
N GLY A 403 -24.60 16.26 5.64
CA GLY A 403 -23.38 15.50 5.78
C GLY A 403 -22.22 16.35 6.33
N PHE A 404 -21.02 15.82 6.30
CA PHE A 404 -19.83 16.48 6.82
C PHE A 404 -19.60 17.86 6.19
N TRP A 405 -19.57 17.91 4.85
CA TRP A 405 -19.28 19.12 4.09
C TRP A 405 -20.40 20.15 4.20
N GLY A 406 -21.62 19.71 4.06
CA GLY A 406 -22.80 20.58 4.18
C GLY A 406 -22.99 21.17 5.58
N SER A 407 -22.44 20.53 6.63
CA SER A 407 -22.48 21.04 8.00
C SER A 407 -21.38 22.06 8.34
N LEU A 408 -20.44 22.34 7.43
CA LEU A 408 -19.38 23.31 7.63
C LEU A 408 -19.94 24.74 7.68
N GLN A 409 -19.44 25.53 8.63
CA GLN A 409 -19.70 26.96 8.68
C GLN A 409 -18.72 27.67 7.74
N ILE A 410 -19.20 28.24 6.66
CA ILE A 410 -18.39 29.01 5.70
C ILE A 410 -18.06 30.36 6.31
N LEU A 411 -16.75 30.65 6.42
CA LEU A 411 -16.23 31.94 6.91
C LEU A 411 -15.98 32.90 5.73
N GLY A 412 -15.61 32.41 4.56
CA GLY A 412 -15.34 33.18 3.37
C GLY A 412 -14.49 32.46 2.34
N GLN A 413 -14.10 33.19 1.31
CA GLN A 413 -13.20 32.72 0.24
C GLN A 413 -11.86 33.43 0.34
N LEU A 414 -10.75 32.69 0.25
CA LEU A 414 -9.38 33.19 0.27
C LEU A 414 -8.76 33.03 -1.12
N ASP A 415 -8.17 34.11 -1.64
CA ASP A 415 -7.46 34.15 -2.94
C ASP A 415 -8.27 33.58 -4.10
N LEU A 416 -9.59 33.76 -4.08
CA LEU A 416 -10.52 33.21 -5.09
C LEU A 416 -10.29 31.70 -5.40
N THR A 417 -9.64 30.99 -4.49
CA THR A 417 -9.17 29.61 -4.68
C THR A 417 -9.63 28.70 -3.54
N TYR A 418 -9.60 29.21 -2.30
CA TYR A 418 -9.87 28.38 -1.13
C TYR A 418 -11.13 28.85 -0.40
N ILE A 419 -12.04 27.93 -0.08
CA ILE A 419 -13.16 28.18 0.82
C ILE A 419 -12.68 27.95 2.25
N VAL A 420 -12.77 28.96 3.09
CA VAL A 420 -12.41 28.88 4.51
C VAL A 420 -13.64 28.50 5.32
N CYS A 421 -13.56 27.38 6.01
CA CYS A 421 -14.66 26.85 6.83
C CYS A 421 -14.20 26.60 8.26
N GLN A 422 -15.18 26.54 9.16
CA GLN A 422 -14.98 26.14 10.55
C GLN A 422 -15.94 25.01 10.92
N LYS A 423 -15.45 24.07 11.70
CA LYS A 423 -16.27 23.03 12.35
C LYS A 423 -15.64 22.69 13.70
N ASN A 424 -16.41 22.83 14.78
CA ASN A 424 -15.96 22.59 16.15
C ASN A 424 -14.66 23.39 16.46
N ASP A 425 -13.57 22.68 16.77
CA ASP A 425 -12.25 23.18 17.13
C ASP A 425 -11.26 23.23 15.96
N ARG A 426 -11.75 23.18 14.70
CA ARG A 426 -10.93 23.08 13.50
C ARG A 426 -11.28 24.17 12.49
N MET A 427 -10.25 24.68 11.84
CA MET A 427 -10.33 25.45 10.60
C MET A 427 -10.08 24.49 9.43
N ILE A 428 -10.93 24.56 8.42
CA ILE A 428 -10.86 23.70 7.23
C ILE A 428 -10.73 24.60 6.00
N LEU A 429 -9.66 24.42 5.24
CA LEU A 429 -9.47 25.06 3.94
C LEU A 429 -9.87 24.07 2.84
N VAL A 430 -10.82 24.43 2.01
CA VAL A 430 -11.30 23.60 0.89
C VAL A 430 -10.83 24.25 -0.41
N ASP A 431 -10.08 23.51 -1.23
CA ASP A 431 -9.72 23.92 -2.58
C ASP A 431 -10.97 23.82 -3.47
N GLN A 432 -11.53 24.97 -3.87
CA GLN A 432 -12.76 25.02 -4.66
C GLN A 432 -12.63 24.34 -6.02
N HIS A 433 -11.45 24.41 -6.66
CA HIS A 433 -11.22 23.79 -7.95
C HIS A 433 -11.20 22.27 -7.82
N ALA A 434 -10.43 21.73 -6.87
CA ALA A 434 -10.37 20.31 -6.57
C ALA A 434 -11.75 19.74 -6.15
N ALA A 435 -12.53 20.50 -5.38
CA ALA A 435 -13.90 20.14 -4.99
C ALA A 435 -14.84 20.05 -6.21
N HIS A 436 -14.83 21.06 -7.08
CA HIS A 436 -15.64 21.03 -8.30
C HIS A 436 -15.25 19.89 -9.25
N GLU A 437 -13.93 19.66 -9.45
CA GLU A 437 -13.45 18.52 -10.26
C GLU A 437 -13.98 17.20 -9.70
N ARG A 438 -13.96 17.03 -8.40
CA ARG A 438 -14.45 15.81 -7.77
C ARG A 438 -15.95 15.63 -7.96
N VAL A 439 -16.74 16.65 -7.68
CA VAL A 439 -18.20 16.60 -7.87
C VAL A 439 -18.56 16.33 -9.33
N ALA A 440 -17.88 16.98 -10.27
CA ALA A 440 -18.11 16.77 -11.71
C ALA A 440 -17.77 15.32 -12.10
N PHE A 441 -16.63 14.80 -11.66
CA PHE A 441 -16.21 13.43 -11.92
C PHE A 441 -17.22 12.40 -11.40
N GLU A 442 -17.65 12.53 -10.15
CA GLU A 442 -18.59 11.58 -9.54
C GLU A 442 -19.97 11.64 -10.20
N LYS A 443 -20.44 12.82 -10.57
CA LYS A 443 -21.70 12.97 -11.33
C LYS A 443 -21.61 12.28 -12.69
N LEU A 444 -20.46 12.38 -13.39
CA LEU A 444 -20.21 11.68 -14.65
C LEU A 444 -20.19 10.16 -14.45
N MET A 445 -19.47 9.68 -13.44
CA MET A 445 -19.39 8.25 -13.12
C MET A 445 -20.78 7.67 -12.74
N LYS A 446 -21.58 8.42 -11.97
CA LYS A 446 -22.94 8.02 -11.60
C LYS A 446 -23.87 7.93 -12.82
N LYS A 447 -23.83 8.91 -13.71
CA LYS A 447 -24.59 8.88 -14.99
C LYS A 447 -24.19 7.70 -15.85
N TRP A 448 -22.89 7.47 -16.00
CA TRP A 448 -22.37 6.33 -16.76
C TRP A 448 -22.80 4.98 -16.19
N LYS A 449 -22.64 4.75 -14.89
CA LYS A 449 -23.09 3.52 -14.21
C LYS A 449 -24.61 3.32 -14.31
N GLY A 450 -25.37 4.42 -14.41
CA GLY A 450 -26.81 4.40 -14.60
C GLY A 450 -27.27 4.17 -16.06
N GLY A 451 -26.34 4.08 -17.00
CA GLY A 451 -26.64 3.89 -18.44
C GLY A 451 -27.21 5.12 -19.16
N TYR A 452 -27.17 6.30 -18.52
CA TYR A 452 -27.69 7.55 -19.08
C TYR A 452 -26.53 8.51 -19.38
N VAL A 453 -26.00 8.45 -20.59
CA VAL A 453 -24.99 9.39 -21.06
C VAL A 453 -25.56 10.18 -22.23
N ASP A 454 -25.66 11.50 -22.09
CA ASP A 454 -26.07 12.38 -23.19
C ASP A 454 -25.00 12.34 -24.28
N MET A 455 -25.36 11.91 -25.49
CA MET A 455 -24.46 11.73 -26.64
C MET A 455 -24.63 12.83 -27.68
N GLN A 456 -23.51 13.26 -28.27
CA GLN A 456 -23.53 14.02 -29.53
C GLN A 456 -23.14 13.10 -30.67
N THR A 457 -23.89 13.15 -31.75
CA THR A 457 -23.58 12.43 -32.98
C THR A 457 -22.86 13.37 -33.94
N TYR A 458 -21.75 12.90 -34.53
CA TYR A 458 -20.98 13.65 -35.50
C TYR A 458 -21.59 13.52 -36.88
N LEU A 459 -21.66 14.62 -37.62
CA LEU A 459 -22.15 14.61 -39.00
C LEU A 459 -21.23 13.78 -39.91
N PHE A 460 -19.93 13.83 -39.65
CA PHE A 460 -18.92 13.00 -40.29
C PHE A 460 -18.15 12.26 -39.18
N PRO A 461 -17.94 10.94 -39.34
CA PRO A 461 -17.15 10.19 -38.35
C PRO A 461 -15.75 10.79 -38.21
N LEU A 462 -15.30 10.98 -36.94
CA LEU A 462 -13.94 11.41 -36.64
C LEU A 462 -12.99 10.25 -36.90
N ALA A 463 -12.17 10.34 -37.93
CA ALA A 463 -11.21 9.30 -38.28
C ALA A 463 -9.98 9.35 -37.37
N ILE A 464 -9.59 8.18 -36.85
CA ILE A 464 -8.39 8.00 -36.03
C ILE A 464 -7.57 6.85 -36.61
N ASP A 465 -6.29 7.12 -36.92
CA ASP A 465 -5.34 6.14 -37.40
C ASP A 465 -4.71 5.38 -36.20
N LEU A 466 -4.77 4.04 -36.24
CA LEU A 466 -4.21 3.14 -35.23
C LEU A 466 -3.41 2.02 -35.92
N SER A 467 -2.74 1.16 -35.18
CA SER A 467 -2.27 -0.11 -35.74
C SER A 467 -3.44 -1.08 -35.93
N VAL A 468 -3.31 -2.03 -36.85
CA VAL A 468 -4.35 -3.06 -37.13
C VAL A 468 -4.70 -3.81 -35.82
N GLU A 469 -3.69 -4.23 -35.06
CA GLU A 469 -3.85 -4.91 -33.78
C GLU A 469 -4.66 -4.10 -32.75
N LYS A 470 -4.42 -2.77 -32.68
CA LYS A 470 -5.13 -1.85 -31.81
C LYS A 470 -6.59 -1.65 -32.23
N ALA A 471 -6.84 -1.53 -33.53
CA ALA A 471 -8.18 -1.39 -34.06
C ALA A 471 -9.02 -2.66 -33.81
N GLU A 472 -8.45 -3.84 -34.02
CA GLU A 472 -9.07 -5.12 -33.70
C GLU A 472 -9.36 -5.27 -32.21
N ALA A 473 -8.40 -4.91 -31.33
CA ALA A 473 -8.59 -4.96 -29.88
C ALA A 473 -9.77 -4.07 -29.42
N LEU A 474 -9.93 -2.87 -29.99
CA LEU A 474 -11.07 -1.99 -29.71
C LEU A 474 -12.39 -2.61 -30.17
N MET A 475 -12.42 -3.24 -31.35
CA MET A 475 -13.63 -3.89 -31.86
C MET A 475 -14.11 -5.04 -30.97
N THR A 476 -13.21 -5.80 -30.33
CA THR A 476 -13.60 -6.86 -29.37
C THR A 476 -14.37 -6.29 -28.18
N LYS A 477 -14.24 -5.00 -27.89
CA LYS A 477 -14.87 -4.28 -26.76
C LYS A 477 -15.89 -3.23 -27.22
N HIS A 478 -16.33 -3.28 -28.47
CA HIS A 478 -17.26 -2.31 -29.04
C HIS A 478 -18.54 -2.12 -28.21
N GLU A 479 -19.18 -3.21 -27.76
CA GLU A 479 -20.40 -3.15 -26.94
C GLU A 479 -20.18 -2.45 -25.60
N ASP A 480 -19.04 -2.70 -24.96
CA ASP A 480 -18.70 -2.08 -23.69
C ASP A 480 -18.39 -0.58 -23.86
N ILE A 481 -17.71 -0.22 -24.96
CA ILE A 481 -17.41 1.17 -25.33
C ILE A 481 -18.69 1.92 -25.73
N LEU A 482 -19.63 1.23 -26.40
CA LEU A 482 -20.94 1.80 -26.75
C LEU A 482 -21.76 2.15 -25.49
N LYS A 483 -21.70 1.32 -24.44
CA LYS A 483 -22.33 1.63 -23.14
C LYS A 483 -21.79 2.91 -22.48
N MET A 484 -20.59 3.35 -22.88
CA MET A 484 -19.99 4.61 -22.45
C MET A 484 -20.48 5.83 -23.22
N GLY A 485 -21.37 5.61 -24.20
CA GLY A 485 -21.84 6.66 -25.09
C GLY A 485 -20.88 6.97 -26.25
N ILE A 486 -19.95 6.05 -26.57
CA ILE A 486 -19.05 6.21 -27.70
C ILE A 486 -19.38 5.13 -28.74
N ASP A 487 -19.92 5.54 -29.87
CA ASP A 487 -20.14 4.69 -31.04
C ASP A 487 -19.05 4.93 -32.07
N PHE A 488 -18.47 3.85 -32.59
CA PHE A 488 -17.42 3.90 -33.60
C PHE A 488 -17.48 2.70 -34.52
N GLU A 489 -16.88 2.82 -35.69
CA GLU A 489 -16.82 1.76 -36.71
C GLU A 489 -15.42 1.69 -37.32
N LEU A 490 -15.12 0.58 -38.00
CA LEU A 490 -13.91 0.45 -38.80
C LEU A 490 -14.15 1.13 -40.18
N LEU A 491 -13.36 2.14 -40.50
CA LEU A 491 -13.30 2.76 -41.85
C LEU A 491 -12.24 2.08 -42.71
N GLY A 492 -11.36 1.28 -42.12
CA GLY A 492 -10.30 0.53 -42.78
C GLY A 492 -9.58 -0.38 -41.79
N PRO A 493 -8.59 -1.19 -42.22
CA PRO A 493 -7.89 -2.13 -41.33
C PRO A 493 -7.22 -1.48 -40.11
N SER A 494 -6.80 -0.22 -40.25
CA SER A 494 -6.07 0.53 -39.22
C SER A 494 -6.76 1.87 -38.89
N VAL A 495 -7.97 2.13 -39.40
CA VAL A 495 -8.67 3.39 -39.20
C VAL A 495 -10.02 3.13 -38.56
N ILE A 496 -10.27 3.77 -37.42
CA ILE A 496 -11.60 3.81 -36.81
C ILE A 496 -12.26 5.17 -37.03
N GLY A 497 -13.58 5.16 -37.20
CA GLY A 497 -14.40 6.35 -37.32
C GLY A 497 -15.34 6.48 -36.13
N ILE A 498 -15.18 7.50 -35.31
CA ILE A 498 -16.08 7.76 -34.17
C ILE A 498 -17.32 8.47 -34.68
N LYS A 499 -18.50 7.85 -34.51
CA LYS A 499 -19.80 8.36 -34.94
C LYS A 499 -20.48 9.21 -33.86
N SER A 500 -20.31 8.83 -32.61
CA SER A 500 -20.85 9.61 -31.51
C SER A 500 -19.94 9.53 -30.29
N ALA A 501 -19.99 10.55 -29.44
CA ALA A 501 -19.31 10.59 -28.18
C ALA A 501 -20.19 11.32 -27.14
N PRO A 502 -19.93 11.15 -25.83
CA PRO A 502 -20.62 11.90 -24.81
C PRO A 502 -20.51 13.42 -25.05
N LEU A 503 -21.60 14.15 -24.83
CA LEU A 503 -21.71 15.60 -25.13
C LEU A 503 -20.62 16.43 -24.40
N PHE A 504 -20.14 15.94 -23.30
CA PHE A 504 -19.13 16.57 -22.48
C PHE A 504 -17.68 16.25 -22.92
N VAL A 505 -17.45 15.31 -23.89
CA VAL A 505 -16.12 14.99 -24.43
C VAL A 505 -15.76 15.99 -25.53
N LYS A 506 -14.61 16.66 -25.36
CA LYS A 506 -14.08 17.47 -26.46
C LYS A 506 -13.57 16.57 -27.58
N GLU A 507 -13.98 16.85 -28.81
CA GLU A 507 -13.56 16.14 -30.02
C GLU A 507 -12.03 15.99 -30.11
N SER A 508 -11.29 17.06 -29.78
CA SER A 508 -9.83 17.09 -29.79
C SER A 508 -9.13 16.13 -28.82
N SER A 509 -9.84 15.62 -27.81
CA SER A 509 -9.28 14.67 -26.84
C SER A 509 -9.49 13.20 -27.22
N LEU A 510 -10.43 12.90 -28.11
CA LEU A 510 -10.79 11.55 -28.52
C LEU A 510 -9.61 10.75 -29.12
N PRO A 511 -8.76 11.30 -30.01
CA PRO A 511 -7.63 10.53 -30.56
C PRO A 511 -6.69 10.02 -29.46
N ALA A 512 -6.33 10.87 -28.50
CA ALA A 512 -5.43 10.49 -27.40
C ALA A 512 -6.07 9.42 -26.47
N VAL A 513 -7.38 9.51 -26.26
CA VAL A 513 -8.14 8.53 -25.46
C VAL A 513 -8.15 7.18 -26.15
N PHE A 514 -8.45 7.12 -27.46
CA PHE A 514 -8.50 5.88 -28.20
C PHE A 514 -7.11 5.23 -28.35
N GLU A 515 -6.07 6.04 -28.57
CA GLU A 515 -4.68 5.56 -28.62
C GLU A 515 -4.29 4.90 -27.29
N LYS A 516 -4.57 5.56 -26.16
CA LYS A 516 -4.28 5.01 -24.83
C LYS A 516 -5.11 3.77 -24.54
N MET A 517 -6.42 3.81 -24.82
CA MET A 517 -7.33 2.70 -24.56
C MET A 517 -6.96 1.46 -25.38
N SER A 518 -6.63 1.64 -26.67
CA SER A 518 -6.19 0.55 -27.53
C SER A 518 -4.86 -0.05 -27.11
N HIS A 519 -3.90 0.79 -26.72
CA HIS A 519 -2.62 0.33 -26.17
C HIS A 519 -2.83 -0.53 -24.91
N ASP A 520 -3.65 -0.05 -23.99
CA ASP A 520 -3.96 -0.77 -22.74
C ASP A 520 -4.70 -2.09 -23.02
N LEU A 521 -5.57 -2.15 -24.03
CA LEU A 521 -6.28 -3.37 -24.42
C LEU A 521 -5.34 -4.43 -25.03
N VAL A 522 -4.39 -4.01 -25.89
CA VAL A 522 -3.40 -4.91 -26.49
C VAL A 522 -2.43 -5.45 -25.43
N GLU A 523 -1.90 -4.56 -24.57
CA GLU A 523 -0.86 -4.95 -23.60
C GLU A 523 -1.39 -5.87 -22.51
N TYR A 524 -2.65 -5.70 -22.09
CA TYR A 524 -3.12 -6.30 -20.83
C TYR A 524 -4.42 -7.12 -20.93
N GLY A 525 -5.12 -7.13 -22.05
CA GLY A 525 -6.40 -7.84 -22.34
C GLY A 525 -7.36 -7.93 -21.14
N GLU A 526 -8.60 -7.52 -21.24
CA GLU A 526 -9.75 -7.74 -20.36
C GLU A 526 -10.48 -6.49 -19.82
N SER A 527 -11.75 -6.69 -19.45
CA SER A 527 -12.76 -5.67 -19.07
C SER A 527 -12.37 -4.74 -17.91
N TYR A 528 -11.44 -5.15 -17.05
CA TYR A 528 -11.03 -4.34 -15.89
C TYR A 528 -10.39 -3.00 -16.27
N ARG A 529 -9.65 -2.97 -17.37
CA ARG A 529 -8.93 -1.78 -17.83
C ARG A 529 -9.77 -0.81 -18.61
N LEU A 530 -10.88 -1.26 -19.16
CA LEU A 530 -11.84 -0.38 -19.81
C LEU A 530 -12.41 0.60 -18.77
N GLU A 531 -12.86 0.12 -17.59
CA GLU A 531 -13.29 1.01 -16.49
C GLU A 531 -12.20 2.00 -16.07
N LYS A 532 -10.94 1.57 -16.09
CA LYS A 532 -9.79 2.42 -15.80
C LYS A 532 -9.64 3.54 -16.83
N SER A 533 -9.65 3.19 -18.11
CA SER A 533 -9.52 4.16 -19.20
C SER A 533 -10.69 5.15 -19.20
N ILE A 534 -11.89 4.70 -18.80
CA ILE A 534 -13.07 5.55 -18.62
C ILE A 534 -12.87 6.51 -17.43
N ALA A 535 -12.43 6.01 -16.30
CA ALA A 535 -12.19 6.85 -15.14
C ALA A 535 -11.12 7.92 -15.41
N ASP A 536 -10.04 7.57 -16.14
CA ASP A 536 -9.03 8.53 -16.60
C ASP A 536 -9.60 9.56 -17.57
N LEU A 537 -10.45 9.12 -18.48
CA LEU A 537 -11.15 10.02 -19.39
C LEU A 537 -12.03 10.99 -18.61
N PHE A 538 -12.88 10.50 -17.71
CA PHE A 538 -13.75 11.35 -16.91
C PHE A 538 -12.98 12.28 -15.97
N ALA A 539 -11.86 11.84 -15.42
CA ALA A 539 -10.98 12.70 -14.62
C ALA A 539 -10.41 13.85 -15.48
N THR A 540 -9.90 13.53 -16.69
CA THR A 540 -9.40 14.54 -17.63
C THR A 540 -10.49 15.54 -18.01
N MET A 541 -11.71 15.07 -18.16
CA MET A 541 -12.85 15.87 -18.56
C MET A 541 -13.40 16.72 -17.43
N ALA A 542 -13.50 16.19 -16.22
CA ALA A 542 -13.85 16.95 -15.03
C ALA A 542 -12.91 18.16 -14.91
N CYS A 543 -11.60 17.97 -15.10
CA CYS A 543 -10.60 19.02 -15.08
C CYS A 543 -10.82 20.11 -16.17
N HIS A 544 -11.33 19.74 -17.34
CA HIS A 544 -11.58 20.68 -18.45
C HIS A 544 -12.97 21.33 -18.44
N SER A 545 -13.94 20.79 -17.70
CA SER A 545 -15.33 21.25 -17.65
C SER A 545 -15.64 22.17 -16.47
N VAL A 546 -14.75 22.28 -15.52
CA VAL A 546 -14.99 22.93 -14.22
C VAL A 546 -14.48 24.38 -14.19
N ILE A 547 -15.08 25.16 -13.31
CA ILE A 547 -14.71 26.53 -12.93
C ILE A 547 -13.20 26.61 -12.63
N ARG A 548 -12.50 27.49 -13.33
CA ARG A 548 -11.05 27.67 -13.14
C ARG A 548 -10.75 28.33 -11.79
N ALA A 549 -9.61 28.02 -11.22
CA ALA A 549 -9.06 28.76 -10.07
C ALA A 549 -9.07 30.28 -10.38
N GLY A 550 -9.45 31.10 -9.41
CA GLY A 550 -9.56 32.55 -9.59
C GLY A 550 -10.97 33.07 -9.85
N GLN A 551 -12.02 32.23 -9.73
CA GLN A 551 -13.41 32.68 -9.83
C GLN A 551 -14.00 32.94 -8.45
N SER A 552 -14.64 34.11 -8.27
CA SER A 552 -15.39 34.43 -7.04
C SER A 552 -16.65 33.57 -6.97
N LEU A 553 -16.87 32.94 -5.83
CA LEU A 553 -18.10 32.22 -5.51
C LEU A 553 -18.91 33.01 -4.48
N SER A 554 -20.22 33.08 -4.69
CA SER A 554 -21.15 33.55 -3.65
C SER A 554 -21.24 32.55 -2.50
N GLN A 555 -21.75 32.98 -1.35
CA GLN A 555 -21.95 32.08 -0.20
C GLN A 555 -22.88 30.90 -0.54
N ASN A 556 -23.90 31.11 -1.38
CA ASN A 556 -24.81 30.06 -1.82
C ASN A 556 -24.10 29.03 -2.72
N GLU A 557 -23.28 29.47 -3.69
CA GLU A 557 -22.52 28.58 -4.56
C GLU A 557 -21.50 27.74 -3.78
N MET A 558 -20.80 28.36 -2.81
CA MET A 558 -19.91 27.63 -1.90
C MET A 558 -20.69 26.57 -1.10
N LYS A 559 -21.88 26.93 -0.61
CA LYS A 559 -22.73 26.03 0.16
C LYS A 559 -23.25 24.85 -0.68
N GLU A 560 -23.71 25.11 -1.90
CA GLU A 560 -24.18 24.09 -2.85
C GLU A 560 -23.03 23.14 -3.25
N LEU A 561 -21.83 23.65 -3.45
CA LEU A 561 -20.65 22.84 -3.70
C LEU A 561 -20.37 21.87 -2.56
N LEU A 562 -20.33 22.37 -1.33
CA LEU A 562 -20.09 21.56 -0.13
C LEU A 562 -21.18 20.48 0.07
N ILE A 563 -22.46 20.84 -0.12
CA ILE A 563 -23.57 19.87 -0.06
C ILE A 563 -23.42 18.80 -1.15
N SER A 564 -23.04 19.21 -2.39
CA SER A 564 -22.81 18.24 -3.48
C SER A 564 -21.66 17.28 -3.18
N MET A 565 -20.68 17.67 -2.36
CA MET A 565 -19.60 16.78 -1.93
C MET A 565 -20.08 15.68 -0.97
N ASP A 566 -21.13 15.92 -0.20
CA ASP A 566 -21.73 14.93 0.71
C ASP A 566 -22.43 13.77 -0.04
N GLU A 567 -22.77 13.97 -1.31
CA GLU A 567 -23.38 12.92 -2.15
C GLU A 567 -22.42 11.75 -2.46
N PHE A 568 -21.09 11.94 -2.26
CA PHE A 568 -20.07 11.02 -2.70
C PHE A 568 -19.10 10.64 -1.58
N THR A 569 -18.83 9.35 -1.45
CA THR A 569 -17.99 8.78 -0.38
C THR A 569 -16.51 9.19 -0.47
N MET A 570 -16.00 9.49 -1.67
CA MET A 570 -14.59 9.81 -1.93
C MET A 570 -14.33 11.31 -2.13
N SER A 571 -15.18 12.17 -1.60
CA SER A 571 -15.14 13.64 -1.82
C SER A 571 -13.91 14.35 -1.23
N SER A 572 -13.16 13.71 -0.34
CA SER A 572 -11.96 14.30 0.29
C SER A 572 -10.75 14.46 -0.64
N PHE A 573 -10.77 13.85 -1.83
CA PHE A 573 -9.67 13.90 -2.80
C PHE A 573 -10.22 14.19 -4.20
N CYS A 574 -9.49 14.98 -5.00
CA CYS A 574 -9.86 15.19 -6.41
C CYS A 574 -9.58 13.90 -7.24
N PRO A 575 -10.09 13.77 -8.46
CA PRO A 575 -9.86 12.58 -9.29
C PRO A 575 -8.38 12.27 -9.58
N HIS A 576 -7.51 13.27 -9.43
CA HIS A 576 -6.06 13.16 -9.63
C HIS A 576 -5.29 12.86 -8.33
N GLY A 577 -5.98 12.65 -7.19
CA GLY A 577 -5.39 12.30 -5.90
C GLY A 577 -4.94 13.49 -5.04
N ARG A 578 -5.20 14.74 -5.44
CA ARG A 578 -4.90 15.90 -4.58
C ARG A 578 -5.95 15.98 -3.47
N PRO A 579 -5.54 16.28 -2.23
CA PRO A 579 -6.50 16.53 -1.17
C PRO A 579 -7.38 17.73 -1.54
N VAL A 580 -8.68 17.59 -1.35
CA VAL A 580 -9.65 18.67 -1.58
C VAL A 580 -9.65 19.63 -0.39
N SER A 581 -9.27 19.18 0.80
CA SER A 581 -9.23 20.02 1.99
C SER A 581 -8.00 19.76 2.85
N ILE A 582 -7.64 20.77 3.64
CA ILE A 582 -6.61 20.71 4.68
C ILE A 582 -7.24 21.20 5.98
N GLU A 583 -7.00 20.51 7.09
CA GLU A 583 -7.52 20.82 8.41
C GLU A 583 -6.41 21.30 9.35
N PHE A 584 -6.72 22.34 10.14
CA PHE A 584 -5.89 22.82 11.23
C PHE A 584 -6.70 22.84 12.52
N THR A 585 -6.29 22.12 13.54
CA THR A 585 -6.90 22.28 14.87
C THR A 585 -6.52 23.64 15.46
N PHE A 586 -7.38 24.23 16.26
CA PHE A 586 -7.03 25.50 16.92
C PHE A 586 -5.81 25.34 17.83
N ASN A 587 -5.60 24.17 18.42
CA ASN A 587 -4.40 23.83 19.19
C ASN A 587 -3.11 23.94 18.32
N GLN A 588 -3.14 23.42 17.07
CA GLN A 588 -2.01 23.55 16.14
C GLN A 588 -1.76 25.01 15.77
N ILE A 589 -2.83 25.78 15.56
CA ILE A 589 -2.72 27.21 15.26
C ILE A 589 -2.14 27.97 16.46
N GLU A 590 -2.58 27.69 17.68
CA GLU A 590 -2.07 28.30 18.91
C GLU A 590 -0.59 27.98 19.16
N LYS A 591 -0.15 26.74 18.83
CA LYS A 591 1.27 26.38 18.85
C LYS A 591 2.09 27.21 17.88
N LEU A 592 1.60 27.46 16.66
CA LEU A 592 2.30 28.31 15.69
C LEU A 592 2.44 29.77 16.18
N PHE A 593 1.51 30.24 16.98
CA PHE A 593 1.59 31.55 17.64
C PHE A 593 2.38 31.53 18.95
N GLY A 594 2.91 30.37 19.39
CA GLY A 594 3.64 30.22 20.63
C GLY A 594 2.80 30.43 21.89
N ARG A 595 1.47 30.30 21.81
CA ARG A 595 0.55 30.45 22.94
C ARG A 595 0.49 29.22 23.85
N ILE A 596 0.81 28.08 23.31
CA ILE A 596 0.91 26.80 24.02
C ILE A 596 2.19 26.09 23.59
N PRO A 597 2.88 25.35 24.50
CA PRO A 597 4.14 24.67 24.20
C PRO A 597 4.00 23.51 23.21
#